data_7a20a641d7e30e8fafab3d38ed9f2358
#
_entry.id   7a20a641d7e30e8fafab3d38ed9f2358
#
_cell.length_a   1.000
_cell.length_b   1.000
_cell.length_c   1.000
_cell.angle_alpha   90.00
_cell.angle_beta   90.00
_cell.angle_gamma   90.00
#
_symmetry.space_group_name_H-M   'P 1'
#
loop_
_entity.id
_entity.type
_entity.pdbx_description
1 polymer ?
#
loop_
_entity_poly.entity_id
_entity_poly.type
_entity_poly.pdbx_seq_one_letter_code
_entity_poly.pdbx_strand_id
1 'polypeptide(L)'
;MYRSPLLGDARRALVVVGAVFGLALSGAGLASAADPVQLKSRLGDWCIDGPNGHNTATMVNPCNGSKSQLWLFNAAGQFESVAFPGDCLSISGAADGTPVILASCQTNANNERWNSQTNGQITSTLGPCLNVFGGVAQPGTPVIAYQCAAEVADEEWDSVP
;
A
#
# COMPACT_ATOMS: atom_id res chain seq x y z
N MET A 1 -58.50 67.92 -38.48
CA MET A 1 -57.23 68.36 -39.09
C MET A 1 -56.16 67.32 -38.74
N TYR A 2 -55.68 66.65 -39.75
CA TYR A 2 -54.32 66.19 -39.98
C TYR A 2 -53.53 65.65 -38.76
N ARG A 3 -52.82 64.53 -38.76
CA ARG A 3 -52.20 63.55 -39.75
C ARG A 3 -51.73 62.33 -39.04
N SER A 4 -51.95 61.19 -39.65
CA SER A 4 -51.03 60.02 -39.52
C SER A 4 -49.70 60.39 -40.23
N PRO A 5 -48.68 59.55 -40.25
CA PRO A 5 -48.38 58.18 -39.78
C PRO A 5 -46.96 58.05 -39.19
N LEU A 6 -46.51 56.92 -38.78
CA LEU A 6 -45.44 56.16 -39.44
C LEU A 6 -45.08 54.88 -38.68
N LEU A 7 -45.09 53.89 -39.46
CA LEU A 7 -44.46 52.57 -39.24
C LEU A 7 -43.04 52.62 -38.60
N GLY A 8 -42.77 51.75 -37.67
CA GLY A 8 -41.46 51.50 -37.17
C GLY A 8 -41.30 50.00 -36.81
N ASP A 9 -40.55 49.35 -37.62
CA ASP A 9 -40.24 47.98 -37.75
C ASP A 9 -40.13 47.17 -36.46
N ALA A 10 -40.84 46.05 -36.45
CA ALA A 10 -40.65 44.96 -35.55
C ALA A 10 -39.37 44.13 -35.94
N ARG A 11 -38.26 44.43 -35.33
CA ARG A 11 -37.10 43.51 -35.39
C ARG A 11 -37.25 42.45 -34.34
N ARG A 12 -37.64 41.27 -34.79
CA ARG A 12 -37.59 40.03 -34.01
C ARG A 12 -36.15 39.70 -33.73
N ALA A 13 -35.70 39.90 -32.49
CA ALA A 13 -34.45 39.36 -32.01
C ALA A 13 -34.65 37.86 -31.71
N LEU A 14 -34.06 37.01 -32.54
CA LEU A 14 -33.91 35.58 -32.27
C LEU A 14 -32.89 35.44 -31.16
N VAL A 15 -33.35 35.08 -29.97
CA VAL A 15 -32.48 34.62 -28.90
C VAL A 15 -32.14 33.15 -29.18
N VAL A 16 -30.95 32.92 -29.73
CA VAL A 16 -30.39 31.58 -29.82
C VAL A 16 -29.87 31.21 -28.44
N VAL A 17 -30.65 30.42 -27.73
CA VAL A 17 -30.18 29.75 -26.49
C VAL A 17 -29.24 28.64 -26.91
N GLY A 18 -27.96 28.95 -26.93
CA GLY A 18 -26.90 27.96 -27.07
C GLY A 18 -26.83 27.11 -25.81
N ALA A 19 -27.33 25.88 -25.88
CA ALA A 19 -27.06 24.87 -24.86
C ALA A 19 -25.59 24.47 -24.94
N VAL A 20 -24.77 25.03 -24.04
CA VAL A 20 -23.40 24.53 -23.82
C VAL A 20 -23.52 23.20 -23.08
N PHE A 21 -23.43 22.09 -23.81
CA PHE A 21 -23.18 20.79 -23.23
C PHE A 21 -21.74 20.80 -22.69
N GLY A 22 -21.61 21.09 -21.39
CA GLY A 22 -20.38 20.89 -20.67
C GLY A 22 -20.12 19.39 -20.58
N LEU A 23 -19.22 18.87 -21.40
CA LEU A 23 -18.61 17.57 -21.19
C LEU A 23 -17.79 17.65 -19.89
N ALA A 24 -18.39 17.19 -18.80
CA ALA A 24 -17.64 16.87 -17.59
C ALA A 24 -16.73 15.67 -17.92
N LEU A 25 -15.48 15.96 -18.30
CA LEU A 25 -14.42 15.00 -18.26
C LEU A 25 -14.21 14.63 -16.79
N SER A 26 -14.93 13.59 -16.33
CA SER A 26 -14.56 12.88 -15.12
C SER A 26 -13.20 12.26 -15.39
N GLY A 27 -12.14 12.98 -15.01
CA GLY A 27 -10.81 12.44 -14.93
C GLY A 27 -10.87 11.27 -13.94
N ALA A 28 -10.93 10.04 -14.46
CA ALA A 28 -10.55 8.89 -13.67
C ALA A 28 -9.10 9.14 -13.28
N GLY A 29 -8.89 9.60 -12.04
CA GLY A 29 -7.55 9.67 -11.47
C GLY A 29 -6.98 8.28 -11.60
N LEU A 30 -5.94 8.13 -12.40
CA LEU A 30 -5.12 6.95 -12.39
C LEU A 30 -4.63 6.83 -10.95
N ALA A 31 -5.15 5.85 -10.21
CA ALA A 31 -4.56 5.49 -8.94
C ALA A 31 -3.10 5.13 -9.26
N SER A 32 -2.17 6.00 -8.85
CA SER A 32 -0.75 5.69 -8.95
C SER A 32 -0.55 4.43 -8.13
N ALA A 33 -0.09 3.36 -8.77
CA ALA A 33 0.37 2.19 -8.05
C ALA A 33 1.45 2.69 -7.06
N ALA A 34 1.36 2.28 -5.80
CA ALA A 34 2.37 2.62 -4.83
C ALA A 34 3.72 2.09 -5.34
N ASP A 35 4.77 2.90 -5.25
CA ASP A 35 6.10 2.46 -5.59
C ASP A 35 6.54 1.35 -4.63
N PRO A 36 7.24 0.31 -5.13
CA PRO A 36 7.76 -0.74 -4.27
C PRO A 36 8.77 -0.19 -3.26
N VAL A 37 8.72 -0.71 -2.05
CA VAL A 37 9.63 -0.33 -0.96
C VAL A 37 10.33 -1.56 -0.39
N GLN A 38 11.53 -1.36 0.16
CA GLN A 38 12.14 -2.32 1.07
C GLN A 38 11.66 -2.04 2.50
N LEU A 39 11.41 -3.07 3.27
CA LEU A 39 11.15 -2.98 4.71
C LEU A 39 12.45 -3.23 5.45
N LYS A 40 13.12 -2.13 5.83
CA LYS A 40 14.44 -2.13 6.46
C LYS A 40 14.32 -2.09 7.97
N SER A 41 14.91 -3.06 8.65
CA SER A 41 14.95 -3.12 10.11
C SER A 41 15.85 -2.03 10.69
N ARG A 42 15.45 -1.45 11.82
CA ARG A 42 16.29 -0.51 12.58
C ARG A 42 17.44 -1.19 13.34
N LEU A 43 17.57 -2.50 13.24
CA LEU A 43 18.77 -3.21 13.68
C LEU A 43 20.00 -2.97 12.78
N GLY A 44 19.82 -2.33 11.62
CA GLY A 44 20.89 -2.00 10.69
C GLY A 44 20.49 -2.15 9.23
N ASP A 45 21.43 -2.58 8.39
CA ASP A 45 21.19 -2.70 6.94
C ASP A 45 20.60 -4.09 6.57
N TRP A 46 19.45 -4.38 7.18
CA TRP A 46 18.73 -5.64 7.05
C TRP A 46 17.33 -5.43 6.52
N CYS A 47 16.97 -6.06 5.42
CA CYS A 47 15.67 -5.97 4.79
C CYS A 47 14.91 -7.28 4.85
N ILE A 48 13.57 -7.21 4.97
CA ILE A 48 12.72 -8.41 4.83
C ILE A 48 12.87 -8.96 3.43
N ASP A 49 13.17 -10.23 3.35
CA ASP A 49 13.43 -10.98 2.13
C ASP A 49 12.55 -12.23 2.06
N GLY A 50 11.88 -12.42 0.94
CA GLY A 50 11.08 -13.61 0.63
C GLY A 50 11.64 -14.33 -0.60
N PRO A 51 12.85 -14.91 -0.56
CA PRO A 51 13.54 -15.36 -1.76
C PRO A 51 13.00 -16.67 -2.35
N ASN A 52 12.25 -17.44 -1.55
CA ASN A 52 11.83 -18.79 -1.92
C ASN A 52 10.37 -18.89 -2.39
N GLY A 53 9.63 -17.80 -2.35
CA GLY A 53 8.27 -17.71 -2.88
C GLY A 53 7.18 -18.34 -2.01
N HIS A 54 6.14 -18.79 -2.67
CA HIS A 54 4.91 -19.26 -2.06
C HIS A 54 5.08 -20.33 -0.99
N ASN A 55 4.37 -20.14 0.15
CA ASN A 55 4.40 -21.03 1.33
C ASN A 55 5.76 -21.18 2.00
N THR A 56 6.67 -20.22 1.84
CA THR A 56 7.95 -20.22 2.52
C THR A 56 8.07 -19.07 3.52
N ALA A 57 8.86 -19.31 4.57
CA ALA A 57 9.15 -18.29 5.57
C ALA A 57 10.00 -17.16 4.98
N THR A 58 9.72 -15.95 5.43
CA THR A 58 10.54 -14.77 5.17
C THR A 58 11.66 -14.65 6.20
N MET A 59 12.69 -13.92 5.83
CA MET A 59 13.88 -13.72 6.65
C MET A 59 14.42 -12.31 6.47
N VAL A 60 15.39 -11.90 7.26
CA VAL A 60 16.19 -10.71 6.95
C VAL A 60 17.48 -11.11 6.26
N ASN A 61 17.85 -10.35 5.25
CA ASN A 61 19.12 -10.41 4.55
C ASN A 61 19.67 -8.99 4.37
N PRO A 62 20.97 -8.80 4.09
CA PRO A 62 21.52 -7.48 3.76
C PRO A 62 20.69 -6.82 2.66
N CYS A 63 20.31 -5.54 2.85
CA CYS A 63 19.53 -4.80 1.88
C CYS A 63 20.28 -4.68 0.56
N ASN A 64 19.70 -5.13 -0.54
CA ASN A 64 20.33 -5.14 -1.86
C ASN A 64 19.40 -4.72 -3.01
N GLY A 65 18.15 -4.34 -2.71
CA GLY A 65 17.17 -3.93 -3.70
C GLY A 65 16.68 -5.01 -4.65
N SER A 66 16.96 -6.29 -4.37
CA SER A 66 16.43 -7.40 -5.16
C SER A 66 14.91 -7.45 -5.10
N LYS A 67 14.27 -8.00 -6.14
CA LYS A 67 12.80 -8.11 -6.21
C LYS A 67 12.20 -8.86 -5.02
N SER A 68 12.91 -9.80 -4.43
CA SER A 68 12.48 -10.56 -3.24
C SER A 68 12.48 -9.74 -1.95
N GLN A 69 13.13 -8.57 -1.96
CA GLN A 69 13.13 -7.60 -0.87
C GLN A 69 12.20 -6.40 -1.12
N LEU A 70 11.54 -6.35 -2.28
CA LEU A 70 10.64 -5.28 -2.66
C LEU A 70 9.18 -5.68 -2.43
N TRP A 71 8.44 -4.77 -1.80
CA TRP A 71 7.07 -4.98 -1.35
C TRP A 71 6.18 -3.85 -1.86
N LEU A 72 5.01 -4.21 -2.40
CA LEU A 72 3.95 -3.28 -2.74
C LEU A 72 2.94 -3.25 -1.59
N PHE A 73 2.76 -2.09 -0.95
CA PHE A 73 1.68 -1.93 0.02
C PHE A 73 0.40 -1.57 -0.72
N ASN A 74 -0.54 -2.51 -0.78
CA ASN A 74 -1.77 -2.36 -1.55
C ASN A 74 -2.92 -1.72 -0.75
N ALA A 75 -4.00 -1.36 -1.44
CA ALA A 75 -5.18 -0.73 -0.83
C ALA A 75 -5.91 -1.62 0.19
N ALA A 76 -5.67 -2.94 0.19
CA ALA A 76 -6.19 -3.85 1.19
C ALA A 76 -5.36 -3.89 2.48
N GLY A 77 -4.26 -3.14 2.54
CA GLY A 77 -3.34 -3.14 3.68
C GLY A 77 -2.39 -4.33 3.71
N GLN A 78 -2.06 -4.88 2.54
CA GLN A 78 -1.19 -6.05 2.41
C GLN A 78 0.15 -5.64 1.80
N PHE A 79 1.23 -6.30 2.21
CA PHE A 79 2.54 -6.23 1.55
C PHE A 79 2.66 -7.37 0.56
N GLU A 80 2.51 -7.05 -0.73
CA GLU A 80 2.62 -8.00 -1.83
C GLU A 80 4.05 -8.05 -2.35
N SER A 81 4.55 -9.25 -2.60
CA SER A 81 5.90 -9.48 -3.12
C SER A 81 6.04 -9.04 -4.58
N VAL A 82 7.10 -8.28 -4.89
CA VAL A 82 7.44 -7.93 -6.28
C VAL A 82 8.06 -9.13 -7.03
N ALA A 83 8.78 -9.99 -6.31
CA ALA A 83 9.36 -11.20 -6.91
C ALA A 83 8.31 -12.27 -7.23
N PHE A 84 7.27 -12.36 -6.40
CA PHE A 84 6.21 -13.36 -6.50
C PHE A 84 4.85 -12.64 -6.46
N PRO A 85 4.43 -12.01 -7.58
CA PRO A 85 3.15 -11.30 -7.66
C PRO A 85 1.98 -12.22 -7.30
N GLY A 86 1.08 -11.73 -6.46
CA GLY A 86 -0.02 -12.50 -5.91
C GLY A 86 0.27 -13.19 -4.58
N ASP A 87 1.51 -13.12 -4.08
CA ASP A 87 1.87 -13.58 -2.72
C ASP A 87 2.10 -12.39 -1.78
N CYS A 88 1.51 -12.46 -0.58
CA CYS A 88 1.55 -11.44 0.45
C CYS A 88 2.23 -11.95 1.74
N LEU A 89 2.78 -11.03 2.53
CA LEU A 89 3.21 -11.34 3.90
C LEU A 89 2.01 -11.80 4.72
N SER A 90 2.11 -12.99 5.30
CA SER A 90 1.03 -13.67 6.00
C SER A 90 1.52 -14.33 7.28
N ILE A 91 0.66 -14.42 8.29
CA ILE A 91 0.88 -15.19 9.51
C ILE A 91 -0.27 -16.17 9.72
N SER A 92 0.02 -17.37 10.20
CA SER A 92 -1.02 -18.38 10.44
C SER A 92 -1.81 -18.16 11.73
N GLY A 93 -1.38 -17.21 12.58
CA GLY A 93 -2.00 -16.88 13.86
C GLY A 93 -1.24 -15.79 14.60
N ALA A 94 -1.73 -15.44 15.79
CA ALA A 94 -1.21 -14.34 16.61
C ALA A 94 -0.24 -14.77 17.71
N ALA A 95 0.12 -16.04 17.77
CA ALA A 95 1.05 -16.53 18.80
C ALA A 95 2.47 -16.03 18.54
N ASP A 96 3.17 -15.68 19.63
CA ASP A 96 4.57 -15.28 19.57
C ASP A 96 5.44 -16.34 18.90
N GLY A 97 6.30 -15.90 18.00
CA GLY A 97 7.17 -16.78 17.22
C GLY A 97 6.53 -17.36 15.96
N THR A 98 5.28 -17.01 15.64
CA THR A 98 4.64 -17.43 14.39
C THR A 98 5.45 -16.92 13.19
N PRO A 99 5.91 -17.80 12.29
CA PRO A 99 6.65 -17.37 11.11
C PRO A 99 5.81 -16.44 10.20
N VAL A 100 6.44 -15.39 9.68
CA VAL A 100 5.88 -14.60 8.58
C VAL A 100 6.25 -15.27 7.28
N ILE A 101 5.26 -15.72 6.54
CA ILE A 101 5.41 -16.46 5.29
C ILE A 101 4.90 -15.66 4.11
N LEU A 102 5.25 -16.09 2.88
CA LEU A 102 4.54 -15.70 1.68
C LEU A 102 3.35 -16.63 1.45
N ALA A 103 2.16 -16.08 1.30
CA ALA A 103 0.95 -16.83 0.96
C ALA A 103 0.11 -16.06 -0.06
N SER A 104 -0.74 -16.78 -0.81
CA SER A 104 -1.61 -16.12 -1.80
C SER A 104 -2.43 -15.02 -1.18
N CYS A 105 -2.34 -13.80 -1.72
CA CYS A 105 -3.06 -12.64 -1.24
C CYS A 105 -4.57 -12.87 -1.24
N GLN A 106 -5.21 -12.71 -0.08
CA GLN A 106 -6.66 -12.85 0.12
C GLN A 106 -7.24 -11.51 0.55
N THR A 107 -8.11 -10.91 -0.23
CA THR A 107 -8.60 -9.53 -0.01
C THR A 107 -9.26 -9.30 1.36
N ASN A 108 -9.80 -10.34 1.98
CA ASN A 108 -10.51 -10.24 3.27
C ASN A 108 -9.78 -10.98 4.41
N ALA A 109 -8.54 -11.41 4.20
CA ALA A 109 -7.79 -12.15 5.21
C ALA A 109 -7.11 -11.21 6.21
N ASN A 110 -7.54 -11.24 7.47
CA ASN A 110 -6.96 -10.41 8.52
C ASN A 110 -5.50 -10.80 8.85
N ASN A 111 -5.11 -12.02 8.58
CA ASN A 111 -3.76 -12.54 8.79
C ASN A 111 -2.73 -12.07 7.74
N GLU A 112 -3.17 -11.30 6.74
CA GLU A 112 -2.34 -10.68 5.71
C GLU A 112 -2.40 -9.15 5.75
N ARG A 113 -3.16 -8.58 6.70
CA ARG A 113 -3.33 -7.15 6.83
C ARG A 113 -2.42 -6.57 7.89
N TRP A 114 -1.72 -5.52 7.49
CA TRP A 114 -0.70 -4.87 8.27
C TRP A 114 -0.97 -3.37 8.35
N ASN A 115 -0.58 -2.77 9.47
CA ASN A 115 -0.66 -1.34 9.70
C ASN A 115 0.73 -0.82 10.04
N SER A 116 1.27 0.07 9.23
CA SER A 116 2.51 0.78 9.53
C SER A 116 2.22 1.89 10.55
N GLN A 117 2.91 1.85 11.68
CA GLN A 117 2.78 2.82 12.76
C GLN A 117 3.82 3.93 12.62
N THR A 118 3.55 5.10 13.20
CA THR A 118 4.46 6.25 13.15
C THR A 118 5.78 6.02 13.90
N ASN A 119 5.80 5.09 14.85
CA ASN A 119 7.02 4.69 15.58
C ASN A 119 7.89 3.67 14.80
N GLY A 120 7.44 3.23 13.63
CA GLY A 120 8.14 2.25 12.79
C GLY A 120 7.66 0.82 12.95
N GLN A 121 6.80 0.53 13.94
CA GLN A 121 6.23 -0.81 14.07
C GLN A 121 5.28 -1.11 12.91
N ILE A 122 5.26 -2.36 12.46
CA ILE A 122 4.30 -2.88 11.50
C ILE A 122 3.46 -3.93 12.23
N THR A 123 2.21 -3.56 12.53
CA THR A 123 1.30 -4.40 13.31
C THR A 123 0.36 -5.20 12.41
N SER A 124 0.19 -6.47 12.71
CA SER A 124 -0.87 -7.27 12.08
C SER A 124 -2.25 -6.86 12.61
N THR A 125 -3.27 -6.97 11.77
CA THR A 125 -4.68 -6.86 12.22
C THR A 125 -5.03 -7.91 13.30
N LEU A 126 -4.28 -9.01 13.38
CA LEU A 126 -4.41 -10.01 14.45
C LEU A 126 -3.76 -9.59 15.78
N GLY A 127 -2.99 -8.50 15.81
CA GLY A 127 -2.39 -7.91 17.00
C GLY A 127 -0.87 -7.87 17.07
N PRO A 128 -0.12 -8.94 16.70
CA PRO A 128 1.33 -8.93 16.83
C PRO A 128 2.04 -8.01 15.83
N CYS A 129 3.29 -7.68 16.12
CA CYS A 129 4.20 -6.93 15.27
C CYS A 129 5.09 -7.84 14.42
N LEU A 130 5.56 -7.33 13.28
CA LEU A 130 6.70 -7.90 12.57
C LEU A 130 7.95 -7.75 13.43
N ASN A 131 8.66 -8.85 13.62
CA ASN A 131 9.83 -8.93 14.50
C ASN A 131 10.96 -9.72 13.85
N VAL A 132 12.21 -9.29 14.09
CA VAL A 132 13.40 -10.09 13.76
C VAL A 132 13.66 -11.07 14.89
N PHE A 133 13.59 -12.36 14.61
CA PHE A 133 13.72 -13.41 15.61
C PHE A 133 14.96 -13.22 16.51
N GLY A 134 14.73 -13.19 17.82
CA GLY A 134 15.77 -13.06 18.82
C GLY A 134 16.49 -11.70 18.88
N GLY A 135 16.03 -10.70 18.15
CA GLY A 135 16.62 -9.35 18.15
C GLY A 135 18.04 -9.28 17.56
N VAL A 136 18.48 -10.31 16.86
CA VAL A 136 19.82 -10.38 16.26
C VAL A 136 19.69 -10.63 14.76
N ALA A 137 19.99 -9.61 13.97
CA ALA A 137 19.94 -9.71 12.52
C ALA A 137 21.25 -10.31 11.96
N GLN A 138 21.10 -11.41 11.24
CA GLN A 138 22.12 -12.08 10.44
C GLN A 138 21.49 -12.54 9.13
N PRO A 139 22.28 -12.88 8.09
CA PRO A 139 21.70 -13.42 6.86
C PRO A 139 20.84 -14.67 7.16
N GLY A 140 19.57 -14.63 6.77
CA GLY A 140 18.63 -15.72 6.98
C GLY A 140 17.93 -15.75 8.33
N THR A 141 18.13 -14.76 9.22
CA THR A 141 17.35 -14.69 10.48
C THR A 141 15.85 -14.57 10.15
N PRO A 142 15.00 -15.46 10.70
CA PRO A 142 13.57 -15.44 10.41
C PRO A 142 12.88 -14.12 10.82
N VAL A 143 11.91 -13.71 10.01
CA VAL A 143 10.91 -12.71 10.42
C VAL A 143 9.72 -13.45 11.01
N ILE A 144 9.30 -13.02 12.18
CA ILE A 144 8.22 -13.63 12.95
C ILE A 144 7.18 -12.60 13.36
N ALA A 145 6.01 -13.07 13.77
CA ALA A 145 5.06 -12.30 14.54
C ALA A 145 5.41 -12.42 16.03
N TYR A 146 5.44 -11.30 16.73
CA TYR A 146 5.68 -11.24 18.17
C TYR A 146 4.85 -10.14 18.82
N GLN A 147 4.56 -10.28 20.13
CA GLN A 147 3.82 -9.22 20.84
C GLN A 147 4.57 -7.89 20.71
N CYS A 148 3.86 -6.82 20.38
CA CYS A 148 4.47 -5.52 20.18
C CYS A 148 5.04 -4.96 21.48
N ALA A 149 6.30 -4.53 21.46
CA ALA A 149 6.96 -3.82 22.53
C ALA A 149 7.45 -2.45 22.03
N ALA A 150 7.31 -1.41 22.83
CA ALA A 150 7.76 -0.08 22.45
C ALA A 150 9.29 0.03 22.49
N GLU A 151 9.85 0.80 21.57
CA GLU A 151 11.28 1.18 21.54
C GLU A 151 12.24 -0.03 21.43
N VAL A 152 11.85 -1.06 20.69
CA VAL A 152 12.70 -2.23 20.38
C VAL A 152 12.97 -2.28 18.88
N ALA A 153 14.25 -2.15 18.53
CA ALA A 153 14.70 -2.00 17.15
C ALA A 153 14.40 -3.22 16.25
N ASP A 154 14.21 -4.41 16.82
CA ASP A 154 13.86 -5.65 16.13
C ASP A 154 12.39 -5.70 15.68
N GLU A 155 11.56 -4.73 16.13
CA GLU A 155 10.15 -4.56 15.71
C GLU A 155 9.93 -3.28 14.91
N GLU A 156 10.97 -2.49 14.70
CA GLU A 156 10.88 -1.21 14.01
C GLU A 156 11.47 -1.28 12.61
N TRP A 157 10.71 -0.81 11.65
CA TRP A 157 10.98 -0.91 10.22
C TRP A 157 10.83 0.45 9.54
N ASP A 158 11.73 0.75 8.65
CA ASP A 158 11.64 1.91 7.78
C ASP A 158 11.33 1.46 6.35
N SER A 159 10.35 2.10 5.71
CA SER A 159 10.06 1.90 4.30
C SER A 159 11.04 2.73 3.49
N VAL A 160 11.91 2.07 2.74
CA VAL A 160 12.92 2.74 1.91
C VAL A 160 12.76 2.33 0.43
N PRO A 161 13.07 3.24 -0.53
CA PRO A 161 13.00 2.95 -1.97
C PRO A 161 13.89 1.80 -2.41
#